data_48c3ca0ef0e1a17f2f744d626bda8793
#
_entry.id   48c3ca0ef0e1a17f2f744d626bda8793
#
_cell.length_a   1.000
_cell.length_b   1.000
_cell.length_c   1.000
_cell.angle_alpha   90.00
_cell.angle_beta   90.00
_cell.angle_gamma   90.00
#
_symmetry.space_group_name_H-M   'P 1'
#
loop_
_entity.id
_entity.type
_entity.pdbx_description
1 polymer ?
#
loop_
_entity_poly.entity_id
_entity_poly.type
_entity_poly.pdbx_seq_one_letter_code
_entity_poly.pdbx_strand_id
1 'polypeptide(L)'
;MLNMETMVPGEPFIEFKDVRIGFEEKEVLTGVSFDVSPGETKVILGESGSGKTLLMKMAAGLLRPDSGRVWVMGHNLAEMSEDELLDFRRHLGFVFQEGALFDSMNVADNVAFRLREEDVPDEEVDRSVRQALRFVELEAALEKFPAELSGGMRRRVSIARALVDKPPLVFYDSPTAGLDPVTSQTIITLILRGRDLQGVTSLLATHRVQDAFGLAHFRFDKDSGRVLPLNGHAAAGPAAKQSGAPPPTNVVVLRDGRVYFNGTTDGVLHSPDDYLKKFLASAE
;
A
#
# COMPACT_ATOMS: atom_id res chain seq x y z
N MET A 1 8.90 -2.76 22.15
CA MET A 1 7.80 -1.94 21.61
C MET A 1 8.43 -0.78 20.84
N LEU A 2 8.26 -0.76 19.53
CA LEU A 2 8.66 0.40 18.72
C LEU A 2 7.86 1.62 19.20
N ASN A 3 8.58 2.67 19.61
CA ASN A 3 7.95 3.87 20.12
C ASN A 3 7.53 4.75 18.94
N MET A 4 6.26 4.69 18.54
CA MET A 4 5.68 5.56 17.49
C MET A 4 5.74 7.07 17.86
N GLU A 5 6.13 7.40 19.12
CA GLU A 5 6.32 8.78 19.57
C GLU A 5 7.60 9.45 19.02
N THR A 6 8.46 8.70 18.30
CA THR A 6 9.71 9.23 17.75
C THR A 6 9.56 10.05 16.47
N MET A 7 8.38 10.02 15.83
CA MET A 7 8.16 10.84 14.63
C MET A 7 8.02 12.32 14.96
N VAL A 8 8.94 13.11 14.42
CA VAL A 8 8.87 14.58 14.52
C VAL A 8 7.78 15.10 13.58
N PRO A 9 6.89 15.99 14.04
CA PRO A 9 5.88 16.60 13.17
C PRO A 9 6.51 17.23 11.94
N GLY A 10 6.11 16.78 10.74
CA GLY A 10 6.62 17.26 9.46
C GLY A 10 7.64 16.35 8.79
N GLU A 11 8.11 15.31 9.48
CA GLU A 11 8.95 14.27 8.85
C GLU A 11 8.11 13.33 7.97
N PRO A 12 8.69 12.82 6.85
CA PRO A 12 8.03 11.84 6.01
C PRO A 12 7.81 10.52 6.75
N PHE A 13 6.73 9.83 6.41
CA PHE A 13 6.41 8.49 6.96
C PHE A 13 7.30 7.41 6.35
N ILE A 14 7.67 7.59 5.06
CA ILE A 14 8.67 6.80 4.35
C ILE A 14 9.59 7.78 3.61
N GLU A 15 10.89 7.59 3.70
CA GLU A 15 11.88 8.31 2.89
C GLU A 15 12.83 7.30 2.22
N PHE A 16 12.93 7.40 0.90
CA PHE A 16 13.99 6.77 0.12
C PHE A 16 14.99 7.85 -0.30
N LYS A 17 16.27 7.63 -0.05
CA LYS A 17 17.33 8.61 -0.37
C LYS A 17 18.49 7.94 -1.09
N ASP A 18 18.62 8.27 -2.39
CA ASP A 18 19.66 7.74 -3.31
C ASP A 18 19.77 6.21 -3.28
N VAL A 19 18.63 5.52 -3.25
CA VAL A 19 18.56 4.07 -3.11
C VAL A 19 19.02 3.38 -4.38
N ARG A 20 19.98 2.47 -4.24
CA ARG A 20 20.54 1.66 -5.33
C ARG A 20 20.49 0.20 -4.96
N ILE A 21 20.20 -0.64 -5.94
CA ILE A 21 20.31 -2.09 -5.84
C ILE A 21 20.50 -2.72 -7.20
N GLY A 22 21.35 -3.73 -7.25
CA GLY A 22 21.57 -4.56 -8.41
C GLY A 22 21.55 -6.05 -8.06
N PHE A 23 21.43 -6.88 -9.05
CA PHE A 23 21.53 -8.33 -8.95
C PHE A 23 22.47 -8.82 -10.06
N GLU A 24 23.46 -9.62 -9.68
CA GLU A 24 24.53 -10.06 -10.58
C GLU A 24 25.26 -8.86 -11.20
N GLU A 25 25.18 -8.66 -12.53
CA GLU A 25 25.81 -7.53 -13.22
C GLU A 25 24.81 -6.41 -13.60
N LYS A 26 23.53 -6.52 -13.19
CA LYS A 26 22.49 -5.58 -13.60
C LYS A 26 22.02 -4.72 -12.42
N GLU A 27 22.26 -3.41 -12.49
CA GLU A 27 21.57 -2.44 -11.62
C GLU A 27 20.09 -2.38 -11.98
N VAL A 28 19.23 -2.45 -10.95
CA VAL A 28 17.76 -2.35 -11.10
C VAL A 28 17.26 -0.99 -10.61
N LEU A 29 17.79 -0.50 -9.48
CA LEU A 29 17.55 0.85 -9.00
C LEU A 29 18.87 1.63 -8.95
N THR A 30 18.88 2.82 -9.54
CA THR A 30 20.10 3.60 -9.82
C THR A 30 20.08 4.99 -9.19
N GLY A 31 19.60 5.09 -7.94
CA GLY A 31 19.53 6.35 -7.19
C GLY A 31 18.10 6.88 -7.05
N VAL A 32 17.21 6.05 -6.53
CA VAL A 32 15.80 6.40 -6.29
C VAL A 32 15.70 7.25 -5.01
N SER A 33 15.03 8.41 -5.14
CA SER A 33 14.72 9.29 -4.02
C SER A 33 13.30 9.82 -4.12
N PHE A 34 12.48 9.58 -3.11
CA PHE A 34 11.16 10.17 -2.89
C PHE A 34 10.71 9.92 -1.45
N ASP A 35 9.65 10.61 -1.05
CA ASP A 35 9.04 10.51 0.28
C ASP A 35 7.54 10.20 0.22
N VAL A 36 7.01 9.73 1.35
CA VAL A 36 5.59 9.51 1.59
C VAL A 36 5.21 10.18 2.90
N SER A 37 4.23 11.06 2.87
CA SER A 37 3.74 11.75 4.07
C SER A 37 2.80 10.87 4.91
N PRO A 38 2.64 11.12 6.21
CA PRO A 38 1.65 10.43 7.04
C PRO A 38 0.23 10.57 6.48
N GLY A 39 -0.49 9.45 6.33
CA GLY A 39 -1.84 9.38 5.77
C GLY A 39 -1.91 9.49 4.24
N GLU A 40 -0.79 9.70 3.56
CA GLU A 40 -0.73 9.74 2.10
C GLU A 40 -0.89 8.34 1.48
N THR A 41 -1.55 8.28 0.31
CA THR A 41 -1.44 7.14 -0.60
C THR A 41 -0.45 7.50 -1.70
N LYS A 42 0.75 6.90 -1.67
CA LYS A 42 1.75 7.04 -2.74
C LYS A 42 1.65 5.86 -3.69
N VAL A 43 1.41 6.15 -4.97
CA VAL A 43 1.33 5.13 -6.02
C VAL A 43 2.62 5.11 -6.82
N ILE A 44 3.30 3.98 -6.85
CA ILE A 44 4.47 3.74 -7.70
C ILE A 44 3.99 3.11 -9.00
N LEU A 45 4.09 3.89 -10.08
CA LEU A 45 3.80 3.46 -11.44
C LEU A 45 5.11 3.09 -12.18
N GLY A 46 5.02 2.18 -13.12
CA GLY A 46 6.14 1.79 -13.98
C GLY A 46 5.94 0.44 -14.63
N GLU A 47 6.73 0.13 -15.63
CA GLU A 47 6.70 -1.15 -16.32
C GLU A 47 7.04 -2.33 -15.41
N SER A 48 6.71 -3.56 -15.83
CA SER A 48 7.13 -4.77 -15.11
C SER A 48 8.66 -4.82 -15.04
N GLY A 49 9.19 -5.19 -13.86
CA GLY A 49 10.65 -5.22 -13.64
C GLY A 49 11.31 -3.87 -13.36
N SER A 50 10.57 -2.75 -13.28
CA SER A 50 11.13 -1.42 -12.97
C SER A 50 11.60 -1.22 -11.52
N GLY A 51 11.46 -2.22 -10.64
CA GLY A 51 11.93 -2.16 -9.25
C GLY A 51 10.86 -1.77 -8.21
N LYS A 52 9.58 -1.64 -8.57
CA LYS A 52 8.49 -1.25 -7.65
C LYS A 52 8.39 -2.15 -6.41
N THR A 53 8.35 -3.47 -6.62
CA THR A 53 8.32 -4.47 -5.53
C THR A 53 9.58 -4.43 -4.68
N LEU A 54 10.75 -4.09 -5.25
CA LEU A 54 11.99 -3.97 -4.49
C LEU A 54 11.91 -2.80 -3.49
N LEU A 55 11.40 -1.63 -3.92
CA LEU A 55 11.18 -0.50 -3.03
C LEU A 55 10.25 -0.85 -1.87
N MET A 56 9.15 -1.57 -2.15
CA MET A 56 8.23 -2.02 -1.09
C MET A 56 8.89 -3.00 -0.14
N LYS A 57 9.67 -3.97 -0.65
CA LYS A 57 10.42 -4.90 0.19
C LYS A 57 11.46 -4.20 1.05
N MET A 58 12.12 -3.15 0.53
CA MET A 58 13.05 -2.33 1.31
C MET A 58 12.33 -1.57 2.42
N ALA A 59 11.19 -0.91 2.11
CA ALA A 59 10.41 -0.20 3.10
C ALA A 59 9.75 -1.13 4.15
N ALA A 60 9.58 -2.40 3.84
CA ALA A 60 9.14 -3.42 4.80
C ALA A 60 10.31 -4.07 5.58
N GLY A 61 11.57 -3.64 5.35
CA GLY A 61 12.74 -4.24 5.98
C GLY A 61 13.03 -5.68 5.54
N LEU A 62 12.47 -6.11 4.39
CA LEU A 62 12.68 -7.45 3.83
C LEU A 62 13.88 -7.52 2.89
N LEU A 63 14.42 -6.37 2.50
CA LEU A 63 15.54 -6.27 1.59
C LEU A 63 16.35 -5.02 1.96
N ARG A 64 17.67 -5.13 1.97
CA ARG A 64 18.57 -4.00 2.16
C ARG A 64 19.05 -3.48 0.81
N PRO A 65 19.13 -2.15 0.60
CA PRO A 65 19.75 -1.58 -0.59
C PRO A 65 21.26 -1.78 -0.57
N ASP A 66 21.91 -1.81 -1.73
CA ASP A 66 23.38 -1.83 -1.85
C ASP A 66 23.98 -0.49 -1.40
N SER A 67 23.26 0.62 -1.63
CA SER A 67 23.61 1.94 -1.15
C SER A 67 22.36 2.84 -1.05
N GLY A 68 22.52 4.00 -0.40
CA GLY A 68 21.42 4.89 -0.07
C GLY A 68 20.80 4.56 1.28
N ARG A 69 19.64 5.14 1.58
CA ARG A 69 18.97 4.98 2.87
C ARG A 69 17.46 4.84 2.69
N VAL A 70 16.85 4.03 3.57
CA VAL A 70 15.39 3.86 3.67
C VAL A 70 14.99 4.10 5.12
N TRP A 71 14.23 5.17 5.32
CA TRP A 71 13.65 5.52 6.61
C TRP A 71 12.16 5.24 6.57
N VAL A 72 11.63 4.60 7.60
CA VAL A 72 10.20 4.32 7.73
C VAL A 72 9.77 4.54 9.16
N MET A 73 8.74 5.34 9.37
CA MET A 73 8.22 5.70 10.69
C MET A 73 9.31 6.17 11.67
N GLY A 74 10.25 7.00 11.17
CA GLY A 74 11.36 7.55 11.96
C GLY A 74 12.54 6.60 12.18
N HIS A 75 12.52 5.36 11.64
CA HIS A 75 13.58 4.37 11.80
C HIS A 75 14.41 4.20 10.52
N ASN A 76 15.74 4.21 10.66
CA ASN A 76 16.64 3.81 9.59
C ASN A 76 16.71 2.28 9.53
N LEU A 77 16.06 1.67 8.55
CA LEU A 77 15.97 0.20 8.46
C LEU A 77 17.33 -0.47 8.22
N ALA A 78 18.33 0.24 7.70
CA ALA A 78 19.68 -0.30 7.50
C ALA A 78 20.43 -0.52 8.82
N GLU A 79 20.08 0.22 9.88
CA GLU A 79 20.74 0.16 11.19
C GLU A 79 20.05 -0.82 12.16
N MET A 80 18.85 -1.32 11.81
CA MET A 80 18.10 -2.25 12.64
C MET A 80 18.65 -3.68 12.54
N SER A 81 18.69 -4.36 13.68
CA SER A 81 18.92 -5.81 13.75
C SER A 81 17.73 -6.60 13.22
N GLU A 82 17.90 -7.91 12.98
CA GLU A 82 16.78 -8.76 12.51
C GLU A 82 15.65 -8.85 13.53
N ASP A 83 15.96 -8.87 14.83
CA ASP A 83 14.94 -8.89 15.89
C ASP A 83 14.13 -7.58 15.92
N GLU A 84 14.81 -6.44 15.77
CA GLU A 84 14.16 -5.13 15.66
C GLU A 84 13.31 -5.02 14.38
N LEU A 85 13.80 -5.55 13.24
CA LEU A 85 13.04 -5.61 12.01
C LEU A 85 11.83 -6.54 12.12
N LEU A 86 11.91 -7.62 12.89
CA LEU A 86 10.78 -8.50 13.14
C LEU A 86 9.69 -7.77 13.93
N ASP A 87 10.06 -7.05 15.00
CA ASP A 87 9.12 -6.23 15.77
C ASP A 87 8.55 -5.07 14.92
N PHE A 88 9.39 -4.42 14.11
CA PHE A 88 8.97 -3.39 13.17
C PHE A 88 7.91 -3.89 12.17
N ARG A 89 8.09 -5.07 11.59
CA ARG A 89 7.14 -5.66 10.63
C ARG A 89 5.77 -5.94 11.23
N ARG A 90 5.65 -6.04 12.55
CA ARG A 90 4.37 -6.15 13.25
C ARG A 90 3.48 -4.91 13.11
N HIS A 91 4.05 -3.77 12.73
CA HIS A 91 3.32 -2.53 12.49
C HIS A 91 2.97 -2.29 11.02
N LEU A 92 3.21 -3.27 10.15
CA LEU A 92 3.00 -3.17 8.71
C LEU A 92 1.91 -4.12 8.23
N GLY A 93 1.05 -3.65 7.33
CA GLY A 93 0.21 -4.49 6.49
C GLY A 93 0.87 -4.74 5.14
N PHE A 94 0.80 -5.96 4.61
CA PHE A 94 1.30 -6.26 3.26
C PHE A 94 0.29 -7.09 2.46
N VAL A 95 -0.12 -6.56 1.32
CA VAL A 95 -1.00 -7.23 0.34
C VAL A 95 -0.15 -7.58 -0.88
N PHE A 96 0.15 -8.86 -1.03
CA PHE A 96 0.94 -9.39 -2.15
C PHE A 96 0.10 -9.56 -3.42
N GLN A 97 0.77 -9.56 -4.57
CA GLN A 97 0.15 -9.65 -5.90
C GLN A 97 -0.81 -10.84 -6.06
N GLU A 98 -0.53 -12.00 -5.46
CA GLU A 98 -1.39 -13.19 -5.54
C GLU A 98 -2.16 -13.46 -4.24
N GLY A 99 -2.13 -12.51 -3.29
CA GLY A 99 -2.76 -12.61 -1.98
C GLY A 99 -1.92 -13.35 -0.95
N ALA A 100 -1.07 -14.29 -1.35
CA ALA A 100 -0.18 -15.08 -0.49
C ALA A 100 -0.89 -15.65 0.77
N LEU A 101 -2.06 -16.24 0.58
CA LEU A 101 -2.80 -16.93 1.64
C LEU A 101 -2.14 -18.28 1.94
N PHE A 102 -2.25 -18.73 3.18
CA PHE A 102 -1.86 -20.07 3.59
C PHE A 102 -2.93 -21.05 3.14
N ASP A 103 -2.62 -21.94 2.19
CA ASP A 103 -3.57 -22.88 1.61
C ASP A 103 -4.09 -23.92 2.61
N SER A 104 -3.31 -24.21 3.66
CA SER A 104 -3.67 -25.13 4.74
C SER A 104 -4.58 -24.51 5.80
N MET A 105 -4.88 -23.23 5.73
CA MET A 105 -5.69 -22.48 6.67
C MET A 105 -6.97 -21.99 6.01
N ASN A 106 -8.09 -22.00 6.75
CA ASN A 106 -9.32 -21.36 6.28
C ASN A 106 -9.19 -19.82 6.29
N VAL A 107 -10.22 -19.12 5.84
CA VAL A 107 -10.25 -17.65 5.77
C VAL A 107 -10.08 -17.02 7.15
N ALA A 108 -10.77 -17.53 8.18
CA ALA A 108 -10.67 -17.01 9.53
C ALA A 108 -9.24 -17.14 10.08
N ASP A 109 -8.61 -18.30 9.90
CA ASP A 109 -7.25 -18.58 10.38
C ASP A 109 -6.21 -17.75 9.61
N ASN A 110 -6.38 -17.56 8.29
CA ASN A 110 -5.53 -16.67 7.52
C ASN A 110 -5.55 -15.23 8.04
N VAL A 111 -6.73 -14.72 8.39
CA VAL A 111 -6.88 -13.37 8.92
C VAL A 111 -6.40 -13.28 10.36
N ALA A 112 -6.66 -14.33 11.18
CA ALA A 112 -6.27 -14.39 12.57
C ALA A 112 -4.77 -14.60 12.80
N PHE A 113 -4.04 -15.11 11.78
CA PHE A 113 -2.69 -15.65 11.91
C PHE A 113 -1.77 -14.79 12.78
N ARG A 114 -1.69 -13.51 12.45
CA ARG A 114 -0.83 -12.56 13.14
C ARG A 114 -1.27 -12.30 14.58
N LEU A 115 -2.57 -12.12 14.83
CA LEU A 115 -3.08 -11.88 16.18
C LEU A 115 -2.80 -13.06 17.12
N ARG A 116 -2.82 -14.30 16.58
CA ARG A 116 -2.46 -15.50 17.35
C ARG A 116 -0.97 -15.59 17.64
N GLU A 117 -0.11 -15.19 16.69
CA GLU A 117 1.35 -15.11 16.91
C GLU A 117 1.74 -14.05 17.95
N GLU A 118 0.86 -13.10 18.21
CA GLU A 118 1.02 -12.05 19.23
C GLU A 118 0.30 -12.39 20.56
N ASP A 119 -0.16 -13.63 20.72
CA ASP A 119 -0.86 -14.13 21.92
C ASP A 119 -2.10 -13.29 22.30
N VAL A 120 -2.80 -12.70 21.31
CA VAL A 120 -4.04 -11.96 21.54
C VAL A 120 -5.13 -12.93 22.02
N PRO A 121 -5.94 -12.59 23.04
CA PRO A 121 -7.00 -13.45 23.55
C PRO A 121 -8.01 -13.86 22.47
N ASP A 122 -8.46 -15.13 22.48
CA ASP A 122 -9.33 -15.71 21.45
C ASP A 122 -10.61 -14.91 21.18
N GLU A 123 -11.24 -14.33 22.20
CA GLU A 123 -12.44 -13.49 22.04
C GLU A 123 -12.16 -12.21 21.27
N GLU A 124 -10.97 -11.64 21.44
CA GLU A 124 -10.53 -10.44 20.72
C GLU A 124 -10.13 -10.80 19.30
N VAL A 125 -9.47 -11.94 19.09
CA VAL A 125 -9.16 -12.49 17.77
C VAL A 125 -10.45 -12.67 16.96
N ASP A 126 -11.46 -13.40 17.49
CA ASP A 126 -12.73 -13.63 16.76
C ASP A 126 -13.42 -12.31 16.38
N ARG A 127 -13.46 -11.35 17.32
CA ARG A 127 -14.05 -10.03 17.07
C ARG A 127 -13.33 -9.27 15.95
N SER A 128 -11.99 -9.23 16.00
CA SER A 128 -11.16 -8.54 15.03
C SER A 128 -11.25 -9.17 13.64
N VAL A 129 -11.21 -10.50 13.56
CA VAL A 129 -11.36 -11.27 12.32
C VAL A 129 -12.72 -11.00 11.68
N ARG A 130 -13.83 -11.09 12.43
CA ARG A 130 -15.15 -10.79 11.89
C ARG A 130 -15.26 -9.34 11.43
N GLN A 131 -14.70 -8.40 12.18
CA GLN A 131 -14.67 -6.99 11.78
C GLN A 131 -13.90 -6.77 10.47
N ALA A 132 -12.72 -7.39 10.33
CA ALA A 132 -11.91 -7.31 9.12
C ALA A 132 -12.62 -7.96 7.92
N LEU A 133 -13.28 -9.10 8.11
CA LEU A 133 -14.01 -9.78 7.06
C LEU A 133 -15.31 -9.05 6.65
N ARG A 134 -16.01 -8.39 7.59
CA ARG A 134 -17.11 -7.46 7.26
C ARG A 134 -16.62 -6.28 6.45
N PHE A 135 -15.46 -5.74 6.78
CA PHE A 135 -14.88 -4.63 6.03
C PHE A 135 -14.68 -4.96 4.55
N VAL A 136 -14.27 -6.22 4.25
CA VAL A 136 -14.07 -6.71 2.88
C VAL A 136 -15.28 -7.48 2.31
N GLU A 137 -16.41 -7.49 3.02
CA GLU A 137 -17.67 -8.15 2.63
C GLU A 137 -17.54 -9.67 2.40
N LEU A 138 -16.80 -10.34 3.27
CA LEU A 138 -16.52 -11.78 3.21
C LEU A 138 -16.80 -12.53 4.52
N GLU A 139 -17.59 -11.98 5.44
CA GLU A 139 -17.88 -12.65 6.72
C GLU A 139 -18.54 -14.03 6.51
N ALA A 140 -19.35 -14.22 5.46
CA ALA A 140 -19.95 -15.50 5.14
C ALA A 140 -18.97 -16.57 4.63
N ALA A 141 -17.71 -16.20 4.39
CA ALA A 141 -16.67 -17.11 3.89
C ALA A 141 -15.66 -17.57 4.96
N LEU A 142 -15.92 -17.30 6.24
CA LEU A 142 -15.04 -17.59 7.38
C LEU A 142 -14.39 -18.98 7.32
N GLU A 143 -15.20 -20.02 7.07
CA GLU A 143 -14.79 -21.43 7.11
C GLU A 143 -14.22 -21.95 5.78
N LYS A 144 -14.27 -21.15 4.71
CA LYS A 144 -13.76 -21.56 3.41
C LYS A 144 -12.24 -21.57 3.37
N PHE A 145 -11.69 -22.49 2.57
CA PHE A 145 -10.27 -22.51 2.27
C PHE A 145 -9.93 -21.69 1.00
N PRO A 146 -8.69 -21.23 0.81
CA PRO A 146 -8.28 -20.45 -0.35
C PRO A 146 -8.63 -21.09 -1.69
N ALA A 147 -8.60 -22.42 -1.80
CA ALA A 147 -8.99 -23.17 -3.01
C ALA A 147 -10.47 -23.01 -3.39
N GLU A 148 -11.33 -22.66 -2.44
CA GLU A 148 -12.79 -22.47 -2.65
C GLU A 148 -13.15 -21.01 -3.01
N LEU A 149 -12.14 -20.13 -3.08
CA LEU A 149 -12.33 -18.70 -3.31
C LEU A 149 -11.99 -18.31 -4.74
N SER A 150 -12.75 -17.36 -5.30
CA SER A 150 -12.33 -16.69 -6.53
C SER A 150 -11.05 -15.84 -6.32
N GLY A 151 -10.37 -15.46 -7.39
CA GLY A 151 -9.19 -14.59 -7.31
C GLY A 151 -9.47 -13.28 -6.58
N GLY A 152 -10.60 -12.63 -6.86
CA GLY A 152 -11.04 -11.43 -6.17
C GLY A 152 -11.36 -11.66 -4.70
N MET A 153 -11.94 -12.80 -4.33
CA MET A 153 -12.17 -13.16 -2.93
C MET A 153 -10.83 -13.36 -2.19
N ARG A 154 -9.89 -14.11 -2.77
CA ARG A 154 -8.54 -14.28 -2.18
C ARG A 154 -7.86 -12.94 -1.94
N ARG A 155 -7.96 -12.01 -2.90
CA ARG A 155 -7.40 -10.66 -2.75
C ARG A 155 -8.05 -9.88 -1.60
N ARG A 156 -9.38 -9.97 -1.47
CA ARG A 156 -10.11 -9.34 -0.36
C ARG A 156 -9.73 -9.94 1.00
N VAL A 157 -9.56 -11.25 1.10
CA VAL A 157 -9.07 -11.90 2.33
C VAL A 157 -7.65 -11.43 2.67
N SER A 158 -6.78 -11.30 1.68
CA SER A 158 -5.43 -10.76 1.87
C SER A 158 -5.45 -9.31 2.41
N ILE A 159 -6.39 -8.47 1.93
CA ILE A 159 -6.60 -7.13 2.47
C ILE A 159 -7.11 -7.19 3.92
N ALA A 160 -8.08 -8.07 4.22
CA ALA A 160 -8.57 -8.25 5.59
C ALA A 160 -7.44 -8.67 6.53
N ARG A 161 -6.59 -9.63 6.13
CA ARG A 161 -5.41 -10.06 6.89
C ARG A 161 -4.42 -8.92 7.13
N ALA A 162 -4.20 -8.08 6.12
CA ALA A 162 -3.28 -6.94 6.22
C ALA A 162 -3.80 -5.81 7.12
N LEU A 163 -5.12 -5.71 7.34
CA LEU A 163 -5.77 -4.64 8.09
C LEU A 163 -6.31 -5.06 9.46
N VAL A 164 -6.23 -6.35 9.84
CA VAL A 164 -6.91 -6.90 11.03
C VAL A 164 -6.49 -6.24 12.34
N ASP A 165 -5.24 -5.84 12.43
CA ASP A 165 -4.61 -5.16 13.58
C ASP A 165 -4.47 -3.64 13.39
N LYS A 166 -5.09 -3.09 12.33
CA LYS A 166 -5.11 -1.65 12.00
C LYS A 166 -3.71 -1.03 11.89
N PRO A 167 -2.84 -1.56 11.04
CA PRO A 167 -1.49 -1.05 10.91
C PRO A 167 -1.49 0.41 10.39
N PRO A 168 -0.55 1.26 10.84
CA PRO A 168 -0.43 2.63 10.36
C PRO A 168 0.08 2.72 8.91
N LEU A 169 0.72 1.65 8.40
CA LEU A 169 1.29 1.57 7.06
C LEU A 169 0.89 0.27 6.37
N VAL A 170 0.38 0.38 5.14
CA VAL A 170 0.05 -0.79 4.31
C VAL A 170 0.71 -0.69 2.95
N PHE A 171 1.35 -1.79 2.55
CA PHE A 171 1.90 -2.01 1.22
C PHE A 171 0.94 -2.81 0.35
N TYR A 172 0.69 -2.33 -0.88
CA TYR A 172 -0.16 -3.02 -1.87
C TYR A 172 0.67 -3.31 -3.13
N ASP A 173 1.10 -4.54 -3.32
CA ASP A 173 1.83 -4.94 -4.53
C ASP A 173 0.85 -5.43 -5.59
N SER A 174 0.64 -4.62 -6.60
CA SER A 174 -0.22 -4.91 -7.76
C SER A 174 -1.60 -5.46 -7.36
N PRO A 175 -2.36 -4.76 -6.47
CA PRO A 175 -3.54 -5.32 -5.81
C PRO A 175 -4.68 -5.67 -6.77
N THR A 176 -4.69 -5.11 -7.97
CA THR A 176 -5.73 -5.33 -9.01
C THR A 176 -5.24 -6.17 -10.17
N ALA A 177 -3.96 -6.59 -10.18
CA ALA A 177 -3.40 -7.36 -11.28
C ALA A 177 -4.14 -8.68 -11.50
N GLY A 178 -4.47 -8.98 -12.76
CA GLY A 178 -5.15 -10.22 -13.15
C GLY A 178 -6.63 -10.30 -12.78
N LEU A 179 -7.21 -9.20 -12.26
CA LEU A 179 -8.65 -9.14 -11.94
C LEU A 179 -9.43 -8.44 -13.06
N ASP A 180 -10.69 -8.82 -13.19
CA ASP A 180 -11.63 -8.13 -14.06
C ASP A 180 -11.90 -6.69 -13.57
N PRO A 181 -12.43 -5.79 -14.43
CA PRO A 181 -12.65 -4.38 -14.07
C PRO A 181 -13.55 -4.18 -12.86
N VAL A 182 -14.59 -4.97 -12.68
CA VAL A 182 -15.55 -4.83 -11.56
C VAL A 182 -14.88 -5.22 -10.24
N THR A 183 -14.18 -6.35 -10.24
CA THR A 183 -13.42 -6.81 -9.08
C THR A 183 -12.29 -5.84 -8.74
N SER A 184 -11.58 -5.30 -9.75
CA SER A 184 -10.55 -4.27 -9.56
C SER A 184 -11.13 -3.03 -8.87
N GLN A 185 -12.30 -2.55 -9.32
CA GLN A 185 -12.97 -1.40 -8.69
C GLN A 185 -13.35 -1.68 -7.23
N THR A 186 -13.76 -2.91 -6.91
CA THR A 186 -14.03 -3.33 -5.52
C THR A 186 -12.76 -3.22 -4.67
N ILE A 187 -11.61 -3.68 -5.18
CA ILE A 187 -10.33 -3.58 -4.46
C ILE A 187 -9.94 -2.11 -4.23
N ILE A 188 -10.04 -1.26 -5.25
CA ILE A 188 -9.77 0.18 -5.11
C ILE A 188 -10.70 0.80 -4.06
N THR A 189 -11.98 0.44 -4.04
CA THR A 189 -12.93 0.89 -3.02
C THR A 189 -12.50 0.50 -1.61
N LEU A 190 -11.98 -0.71 -1.40
CA LEU A 190 -11.47 -1.15 -0.09
C LEU A 190 -10.23 -0.36 0.34
N ILE A 191 -9.33 -0.04 -0.59
CA ILE A 191 -8.16 0.81 -0.31
C ILE A 191 -8.61 2.22 0.07
N LEU A 192 -9.57 2.81 -0.67
CA LEU A 192 -10.18 4.10 -0.32
C LEU A 192 -10.82 4.08 1.07
N ARG A 193 -11.54 3.02 1.43
CA ARG A 193 -12.13 2.86 2.78
C ARG A 193 -11.06 2.82 3.86
N GLY A 194 -9.97 2.11 3.66
CA GLY A 194 -8.83 2.08 4.59
C GLY A 194 -8.20 3.47 4.76
N ARG A 195 -7.94 4.18 3.65
CA ARG A 195 -7.41 5.55 3.67
C ARG A 195 -8.36 6.52 4.37
N ASP A 196 -9.62 6.56 3.97
CA ASP A 196 -10.55 7.63 4.37
C ASP A 196 -11.19 7.39 5.75
N LEU A 197 -11.34 6.13 6.20
CA LEU A 197 -11.93 5.81 7.49
C LEU A 197 -10.90 5.54 8.59
N GLN A 198 -9.72 5.05 8.24
CA GLN A 198 -8.71 4.62 9.21
C GLN A 198 -7.44 5.49 9.18
N GLY A 199 -7.30 6.36 8.17
CA GLY A 199 -6.13 7.23 8.03
C GLY A 199 -4.83 6.47 7.71
N VAL A 200 -4.93 5.29 7.12
CA VAL A 200 -3.78 4.43 6.79
C VAL A 200 -2.88 5.12 5.77
N THR A 201 -1.60 5.17 6.05
CA THR A 201 -0.57 5.52 5.04
C THR A 201 -0.39 4.33 4.10
N SER A 202 -0.32 4.57 2.80
CA SER A 202 -0.24 3.47 1.83
C SER A 202 0.84 3.69 0.79
N LEU A 203 1.62 2.65 0.51
CA LEU A 203 2.50 2.58 -0.65
C LEU A 203 1.98 1.49 -1.59
N LEU A 204 1.55 1.88 -2.78
CA LEU A 204 0.92 0.99 -3.75
C LEU A 204 1.78 0.91 -5.01
N ALA A 205 2.20 -0.28 -5.39
CA ALA A 205 2.86 -0.54 -6.66
C ALA A 205 1.85 -1.07 -7.68
N THR A 206 1.82 -0.50 -8.87
CA THR A 206 0.98 -0.98 -9.98
C THR A 206 1.56 -0.58 -11.33
N HIS A 207 1.18 -1.29 -12.38
CA HIS A 207 1.40 -0.85 -13.76
C HIS A 207 0.11 -0.25 -14.37
N ARG A 208 -1.00 -0.29 -13.64
CA ARG A 208 -2.31 0.18 -14.09
C ARG A 208 -2.52 1.63 -13.66
N VAL A 209 -2.58 2.50 -14.62
CA VAL A 209 -2.80 3.94 -14.39
C VAL A 209 -4.19 4.20 -13.80
N GLN A 210 -5.18 3.38 -14.18
CA GLN A 210 -6.56 3.47 -13.68
C GLN A 210 -6.64 3.32 -12.15
N ASP A 211 -5.74 2.51 -11.53
CA ASP A 211 -5.70 2.37 -10.09
C ASP A 211 -5.30 3.69 -9.42
N ALA A 212 -4.27 4.37 -9.95
CA ALA A 212 -3.82 5.67 -9.45
C ALA A 212 -4.92 6.72 -9.58
N PHE A 213 -5.64 6.73 -10.72
CA PHE A 213 -6.76 7.64 -10.94
C PHE A 213 -7.92 7.37 -10.00
N GLY A 214 -8.31 6.11 -9.83
CA GLY A 214 -9.36 5.73 -8.89
C GLY A 214 -9.06 6.21 -7.47
N LEU A 215 -7.80 6.09 -7.02
CA LEU A 215 -7.38 6.53 -5.70
C LEU A 215 -7.27 8.05 -5.56
N ALA A 216 -6.92 8.76 -6.63
CA ALA A 216 -6.71 10.20 -6.59
C ALA A 216 -7.99 11.03 -6.74
N HIS A 217 -8.95 10.54 -7.54
CA HIS A 217 -10.14 11.32 -7.88
C HIS A 217 -11.40 10.92 -7.11
N PHE A 218 -11.32 9.89 -6.25
CA PHE A 218 -12.45 9.44 -5.47
C PHE A 218 -12.12 9.35 -3.98
N ARG A 219 -13.16 9.47 -3.16
CA ARG A 219 -13.12 9.24 -1.71
C ARG A 219 -14.23 8.29 -1.30
N PHE A 220 -14.04 7.59 -0.19
CA PHE A 220 -15.11 6.85 0.46
C PHE A 220 -15.80 7.74 1.48
N ASP A 221 -17.10 7.94 1.29
CA ASP A 221 -17.92 8.75 2.19
C ASP A 221 -18.56 7.86 3.26
N LYS A 222 -18.23 8.14 4.53
CA LYS A 222 -18.68 7.33 5.67
C LYS A 222 -20.20 7.39 5.86
N ASP A 223 -20.81 8.55 5.61
CA ASP A 223 -22.21 8.78 5.91
C ASP A 223 -23.13 8.10 4.89
N SER A 224 -22.78 8.17 3.61
CA SER A 224 -23.53 7.48 2.54
C SER A 224 -23.08 6.02 2.31
N GLY A 225 -21.93 5.62 2.82
CA GLY A 225 -21.32 4.31 2.55
C GLY A 225 -20.90 4.11 1.08
N ARG A 226 -20.68 5.19 0.33
CA ARG A 226 -20.42 5.17 -1.12
C ARG A 226 -19.09 5.82 -1.48
N VAL A 227 -18.57 5.44 -2.63
CA VAL A 227 -17.47 6.15 -3.28
C VAL A 227 -18.02 7.37 -4.01
N LEU A 228 -17.51 8.53 -3.68
CA LEU A 228 -17.90 9.82 -4.27
C LEU A 228 -16.70 10.45 -4.99
N PRO A 229 -16.92 11.17 -6.09
CA PRO A 229 -15.86 11.93 -6.73
C PRO A 229 -15.37 13.06 -5.81
N LEU A 230 -14.09 13.35 -5.86
CA LEU A 230 -13.49 14.52 -5.24
C LEU A 230 -13.82 15.73 -6.13
N ASN A 231 -14.76 16.57 -5.70
CA ASN A 231 -15.11 17.80 -6.38
C ASN A 231 -14.03 18.86 -6.10
N GLY A 232 -13.17 19.09 -7.08
CA GLY A 232 -12.09 20.07 -7.00
C GLY A 232 -10.78 19.50 -6.45
N HIS A 233 -9.68 20.05 -6.91
CA HIS A 233 -8.32 19.62 -6.63
C HIS A 233 -8.08 19.56 -5.11
N ALA A 234 -7.86 18.36 -4.58
CA ALA A 234 -7.34 18.20 -3.25
C ALA A 234 -5.94 18.83 -3.22
N ALA A 235 -5.81 19.98 -2.55
CA ALA A 235 -4.53 20.66 -2.42
C ALA A 235 -3.54 19.73 -1.70
N ALA A 236 -2.49 19.30 -2.38
CA ALA A 236 -1.37 18.60 -1.78
C ALA A 236 -0.66 19.55 -0.80
N GLY A 237 -0.73 19.26 0.51
CA GLY A 237 0.01 20.03 1.50
C GLY A 237 -0.44 19.75 2.95
N PRO A 238 0.38 20.14 3.95
CA PRO A 238 0.09 19.93 5.37
C PRO A 238 -1.19 20.64 5.87
N ALA A 239 -1.80 21.54 5.08
CA ALA A 239 -3.06 22.21 5.38
C ALA A 239 -4.30 21.32 5.22
N ALA A 240 -4.22 20.17 4.55
CA ALA A 240 -5.36 19.27 4.30
C ALA A 240 -5.95 18.69 5.61
N LYS A 241 -5.17 18.55 6.66
CA LYS A 241 -5.63 18.04 7.97
C LYS A 241 -6.65 18.96 8.68
N GLN A 242 -6.74 20.25 8.31
CA GLN A 242 -7.66 21.21 8.95
C GLN A 242 -8.97 21.40 8.19
N SER A 243 -9.07 20.92 6.95
CA SER A 243 -10.22 21.20 6.06
C SER A 243 -11.20 20.03 5.87
N GLY A 244 -10.99 18.87 6.52
CA GLY A 244 -11.80 17.66 6.26
C GLY A 244 -11.60 17.07 4.86
N ALA A 245 -10.60 17.52 4.12
CA ALA A 245 -10.22 16.94 2.84
C ALA A 245 -9.58 15.56 3.05
N PRO A 246 -9.83 14.58 2.15
CA PRO A 246 -9.19 13.29 2.23
C PRO A 246 -7.66 13.42 2.07
N PRO A 247 -6.89 12.48 2.64
CA PRO A 247 -5.45 12.46 2.47
C PRO A 247 -5.05 12.45 0.99
N PRO A 248 -3.92 13.09 0.61
CA PRO A 248 -3.52 13.18 -0.78
C PRO A 248 -3.15 11.81 -1.36
N THR A 249 -3.42 11.65 -2.66
CA THR A 249 -2.85 10.57 -3.46
C THR A 249 -1.85 11.17 -4.45
N ASN A 250 -0.59 10.79 -4.32
CA ASN A 250 0.49 11.22 -5.21
C ASN A 250 1.08 10.02 -5.96
N VAL A 251 1.77 10.31 -7.06
CA VAL A 251 2.31 9.32 -7.97
C VAL A 251 3.81 9.50 -8.14
N VAL A 252 4.53 8.39 -8.12
CA VAL A 252 5.91 8.28 -8.57
C VAL A 252 5.93 7.38 -9.80
N VAL A 253 6.49 7.86 -10.91
CA VAL A 253 6.72 7.03 -12.09
C VAL A 253 8.18 6.59 -12.11
N LEU A 254 8.42 5.28 -12.11
CA LEU A 254 9.74 4.69 -12.26
C LEU A 254 10.03 4.36 -13.72
N ARG A 255 11.21 4.77 -14.18
CA ARG A 255 11.75 4.44 -15.49
C ARG A 255 13.28 4.23 -15.39
N ASP A 256 13.76 3.17 -15.99
CA ASP A 256 15.19 2.86 -16.07
C ASP A 256 15.90 2.92 -14.69
N GLY A 257 15.23 2.37 -13.66
CA GLY A 257 15.75 2.33 -12.29
C GLY A 257 15.76 3.67 -11.55
N ARG A 258 15.11 4.70 -12.06
CA ARG A 258 15.08 6.06 -11.48
C ARG A 258 13.67 6.59 -11.30
N VAL A 259 13.52 7.59 -10.46
CA VAL A 259 12.30 8.40 -10.41
C VAL A 259 12.29 9.30 -11.65
N TYR A 260 11.36 9.03 -12.56
CA TYR A 260 11.14 9.83 -13.76
C TYR A 260 10.18 10.99 -13.51
N PHE A 261 9.17 10.75 -12.68
CA PHE A 261 8.20 11.75 -12.25
C PHE A 261 7.83 11.52 -10.78
N ASN A 262 7.63 12.60 -10.02
CA ASN A 262 7.08 12.56 -8.67
C ASN A 262 6.14 13.77 -8.50
N GLY A 263 4.86 13.52 -8.23
CA GLY A 263 3.87 14.59 -8.10
C GLY A 263 2.43 14.05 -8.05
N THR A 264 1.49 14.94 -8.36
CA THR A 264 0.06 14.61 -8.37
C THR A 264 -0.32 13.81 -9.62
N THR A 265 -1.44 13.09 -9.56
CA THR A 265 -2.04 12.39 -10.70
C THR A 265 -2.38 13.35 -11.84
N ASP A 266 -2.89 14.55 -11.52
CA ASP A 266 -3.16 15.58 -12.50
C ASP A 266 -1.87 16.07 -13.20
N GLY A 267 -0.76 16.15 -12.45
CA GLY A 267 0.55 16.49 -13.00
C GLY A 267 1.05 15.47 -14.02
N VAL A 268 0.80 14.18 -13.81
CA VAL A 268 1.11 13.13 -14.81
C VAL A 268 0.23 13.28 -16.04
N LEU A 269 -1.09 13.47 -15.85
CA LEU A 269 -2.08 13.56 -16.93
C LEU A 269 -1.81 14.73 -17.89
N HIS A 270 -1.49 15.88 -17.32
CA HIS A 270 -1.31 17.11 -18.09
C HIS A 270 0.16 17.37 -18.42
N SER A 271 1.03 16.39 -18.18
CA SER A 271 2.45 16.52 -18.52
C SER A 271 2.62 16.66 -20.04
N PRO A 272 3.44 17.63 -20.52
CA PRO A 272 3.81 17.74 -21.92
C PRO A 272 4.77 16.64 -22.38
N ASP A 273 5.32 15.87 -21.46
CA ASP A 273 6.35 14.85 -21.70
C ASP A 273 5.82 13.68 -22.54
N ASP A 274 6.53 13.36 -23.64
CA ASP A 274 6.11 12.36 -24.61
C ASP A 274 6.17 10.92 -24.04
N TYR A 275 7.07 10.64 -23.09
CA TYR A 275 7.13 9.33 -22.46
C TYR A 275 5.92 9.14 -21.55
N LEU A 276 5.59 10.11 -20.71
CA LEU A 276 4.42 10.04 -19.84
C LEU A 276 3.13 9.89 -20.65
N LYS A 277 2.97 10.63 -21.76
CA LYS A 277 1.83 10.46 -22.67
C LYS A 277 1.73 9.04 -23.23
N LYS A 278 2.84 8.49 -23.72
CA LYS A 278 2.89 7.12 -24.25
C LYS A 278 2.63 6.09 -23.15
N PHE A 279 3.21 6.28 -21.96
CA PHE A 279 2.99 5.41 -20.80
C PHE A 279 1.52 5.38 -20.39
N LEU A 280 0.85 6.54 -20.34
CA LEU A 280 -0.58 6.64 -20.04
C LEU A 280 -1.42 5.92 -21.10
N ALA A 281 -1.13 6.12 -22.39
CA ALA A 281 -1.86 5.50 -23.49
C ALA A 281 -1.65 3.97 -23.59
N SER A 282 -0.50 3.45 -23.15
CA SER A 282 -0.22 2.01 -23.18
C SER A 282 -0.82 1.25 -21.97
N ALA A 283 -1.30 1.98 -20.97
CA ALA A 283 -1.87 1.44 -19.74
C ALA A 283 -3.42 1.44 -19.75
N GLU A 284 -4.04 1.87 -20.89
CA GLU A 284 -5.47 1.69 -21.18
C GLU A 284 -5.77 0.25 -21.65
#